data_caa36ee9918bed7c24a2d67e396c5ec2
#
_entry.id   caa36ee9918bed7c24a2d67e396c5ec2
#
_cell.length_a   1.000
_cell.length_b   1.000
_cell.length_c   1.000
_cell.angle_alpha   90.00
_cell.angle_beta   90.00
_cell.angle_gamma   90.00
#
_symmetry.space_group_name_H-M   'P 1'
#
loop_
_entity.id
_entity.type
_entity.pdbx_description
1 polymer ?
#
loop_
_entity_poly.entity_id
_entity_poly.type
_entity_poly.pdbx_seq_one_letter_code
_entity_poly.pdbx_strand_id
1 'polypeptide(L)'
;MVGRKLTNNGEFVDYSYENIFNSYVAGSIVKGATISVGYKYDLIPQKKILDGCVKLRTTKDKCSWKSLGYMDAKEALRMSSNYYQYLLAIKLTGKKYTRGMNIGATKEHFEIYRNILKDYGLGTLSGIDLMNEGTGYKGTSITDDQLLNMAIGQYDTYTPISLTSYINTIATSKRNKLSLLNMVLSKDGSVYLKNKNEVLSAAPISEDNLNEIREGFRLVNYSGTGYGYVSNKVKSAGKTGTSESFIDTNNDGIVDLKTVSTTYGTYFPYDNPKISIVIVSPNIKYSNKNSEYKYPINRKVISKVSKEIIEKYL
;
A
#
# COMPACT_ATOMS: atom_id res chain seq x y z
N MET A 1 12.41 -11.83 5.50
CA MET A 1 11.51 -11.92 4.34
C MET A 1 11.15 -13.37 4.10
N VAL A 2 9.91 -13.67 3.79
CA VAL A 2 9.43 -15.03 3.45
C VAL A 2 8.52 -14.94 2.24
N GLY A 3 8.75 -15.77 1.25
CA GLY A 3 7.88 -15.94 0.09
C GLY A 3 7.63 -17.42 -0.17
N ARG A 4 6.42 -17.78 -0.53
CA ARG A 4 6.02 -19.12 -0.91
C ARG A 4 5.15 -19.06 -2.16
N LYS A 5 5.46 -19.89 -3.14
CA LYS A 5 4.67 -20.04 -4.36
C LYS A 5 4.09 -21.44 -4.41
N LEU A 6 2.79 -21.52 -4.65
CA LEU A 6 2.11 -22.79 -4.91
C LEU A 6 2.39 -23.20 -6.37
N THR A 7 2.93 -24.38 -6.56
CA THR A 7 3.18 -24.96 -7.88
C THR A 7 1.91 -25.62 -8.44
N ASN A 8 1.93 -25.96 -9.72
CA ASN A 8 0.84 -26.68 -10.36
C ASN A 8 0.59 -28.08 -9.73
N ASN A 9 1.62 -28.66 -9.12
CA ASN A 9 1.53 -29.96 -8.43
C ASN A 9 1.00 -29.86 -7.00
N GLY A 10 0.64 -28.62 -6.54
CA GLY A 10 0.12 -28.40 -5.18
C GLY A 10 1.19 -28.25 -4.09
N GLU A 11 2.46 -28.21 -4.44
CA GLU A 11 3.57 -28.03 -3.52
C GLU A 11 3.92 -26.55 -3.30
N PHE A 12 4.41 -26.19 -2.11
CA PHE A 12 4.96 -24.88 -1.83
C PHE A 12 6.48 -24.85 -2.02
N VAL A 13 6.96 -24.00 -2.90
CA VAL A 13 8.39 -23.73 -3.08
C VAL A 13 8.79 -22.41 -2.45
N ASP A 14 10.08 -22.27 -2.10
CA ASP A 14 10.63 -20.99 -1.62
C ASP A 14 10.60 -19.94 -2.76
N TYR A 15 10.05 -18.79 -2.43
CA TYR A 15 9.91 -17.65 -3.34
C TYR A 15 10.33 -16.34 -2.64
N SER A 16 11.17 -16.45 -1.62
CA SER A 16 11.51 -15.34 -0.72
C SER A 16 12.28 -14.21 -1.42
N TYR A 17 13.12 -14.55 -2.38
CA TYR A 17 13.88 -13.56 -3.15
C TYR A 17 12.97 -12.62 -3.96
N GLU A 18 11.84 -13.11 -4.41
CA GLU A 18 10.89 -12.32 -5.21
C GLU A 18 10.27 -11.14 -4.44
N ASN A 19 10.38 -11.12 -3.11
CA ASN A 19 9.92 -9.98 -2.31
C ASN A 19 10.69 -8.68 -2.60
N ILE A 20 11.92 -8.77 -3.12
CA ILE A 20 12.73 -7.61 -3.51
C ILE A 20 12.69 -7.32 -5.00
N PHE A 21 12.24 -8.26 -5.81
CA PHE A 21 12.33 -8.20 -7.26
C PHE A 21 10.97 -8.04 -7.95
N ASN A 22 10.02 -8.94 -7.68
CA ASN A 22 8.71 -8.91 -8.31
C ASN A 22 7.81 -7.81 -7.73
N SER A 23 7.08 -7.15 -8.62
CA SER A 23 6.17 -6.07 -8.25
C SER A 23 4.72 -6.40 -8.60
N TYR A 24 3.80 -5.87 -7.81
CA TYR A 24 2.37 -6.12 -7.93
C TYR A 24 1.57 -4.84 -7.82
N VAL A 25 0.40 -4.80 -8.42
CA VAL A 25 -0.55 -3.72 -8.21
C VAL A 25 -0.96 -3.73 -6.74
N ALA A 26 -0.59 -2.67 -6.03
CA ALA A 26 -0.71 -2.65 -4.56
C ALA A 26 -2.16 -2.44 -4.08
N GLY A 27 -2.97 -1.73 -4.87
CA GLY A 27 -4.31 -1.32 -4.46
C GLY A 27 -4.29 -0.36 -3.28
N SER A 28 -5.35 -0.38 -2.52
CA SER A 28 -5.61 0.61 -1.46
C SER A 28 -4.59 0.68 -0.33
N ILE A 29 -3.60 -0.21 -0.25
CA ILE A 29 -2.55 -0.11 0.79
C ILE A 29 -1.79 1.21 0.69
N VAL A 30 -1.59 1.75 -0.52
CA VAL A 30 -0.83 2.99 -0.75
C VAL A 30 -1.62 4.27 -0.47
N LYS A 31 -2.90 4.18 -0.08
CA LYS A 31 -3.75 5.37 0.13
C LYS A 31 -3.23 6.32 1.21
N GLY A 32 -2.43 5.87 2.15
CA GLY A 32 -1.73 6.78 3.08
C GLY A 32 -0.72 7.69 2.38
N ALA A 33 -0.01 7.18 1.37
CA ALA A 33 0.89 8.00 0.57
C ALA A 33 0.12 8.85 -0.46
N THR A 34 -0.90 8.29 -1.13
CA THR A 34 -1.65 9.06 -2.14
C THR A 34 -2.49 10.18 -1.53
N ILE A 35 -3.03 10.02 -0.31
CA ILE A 35 -3.75 11.09 0.39
C ILE A 35 -2.80 12.24 0.81
N SER A 36 -1.51 11.98 0.93
CA SER A 36 -0.50 13.01 1.20
C SER A 36 -0.41 14.06 0.10
N VAL A 37 -0.80 13.71 -1.14
CA VAL A 37 -1.00 14.70 -2.21
C VAL A 37 -2.02 15.75 -1.76
N GLY A 38 -3.14 15.32 -1.17
CA GLY A 38 -4.17 16.20 -0.63
C GLY A 38 -3.65 17.15 0.45
N TYR A 39 -2.83 16.64 1.37
CA TYR A 39 -2.22 17.44 2.44
C TYR A 39 -1.15 18.40 1.88
N LYS A 40 -0.26 17.92 1.01
CA LYS A 40 0.85 18.73 0.49
C LYS A 40 0.39 19.90 -0.40
N TYR A 41 -0.71 19.72 -1.10
CA TYR A 41 -1.26 20.71 -2.03
C TYR A 41 -2.54 21.39 -1.52
N ASP A 42 -2.84 21.25 -0.23
CA ASP A 42 -3.98 21.89 0.45
C ASP A 42 -5.35 21.59 -0.20
N LEU A 43 -5.50 20.33 -0.63
CA LEU A 43 -6.71 19.84 -1.32
C LEU A 43 -7.71 19.14 -0.40
N ILE A 44 -7.33 18.88 0.85
CA ILE A 44 -8.17 18.16 1.83
C ILE A 44 -9.44 18.98 2.09
N PRO A 45 -10.63 18.37 1.98
CA PRO A 45 -11.88 19.05 2.32
C PRO A 45 -11.92 19.46 3.79
N GLN A 46 -12.28 20.72 4.07
CA GLN A 46 -12.44 21.23 5.43
C GLN A 46 -13.63 20.62 6.17
N LYS A 47 -14.65 20.16 5.42
CA LYS A 47 -15.85 19.50 5.96
C LYS A 47 -15.91 18.06 5.49
N LYS A 48 -16.57 17.21 6.28
CA LYS A 48 -16.86 15.83 5.84
C LYS A 48 -17.65 15.85 4.53
N ILE A 49 -17.27 14.96 3.62
CA ILE A 49 -17.94 14.78 2.34
C ILE A 49 -18.72 13.47 2.34
N LEU A 50 -19.88 13.46 1.67
CA LEU A 50 -20.65 12.24 1.45
C LEU A 50 -19.94 11.40 0.39
N ASP A 51 -19.72 10.11 0.69
CA ASP A 51 -19.17 9.14 -0.26
C ASP A 51 -20.09 8.96 -1.47
N GLY A 52 -19.49 8.65 -2.62
CA GLY A 52 -20.26 8.53 -3.85
C GLY A 52 -19.49 7.85 -4.97
N CYS A 53 -19.82 8.22 -6.19
CA CYS A 53 -19.19 7.73 -7.40
C CYS A 53 -18.67 8.89 -8.27
N VAL A 54 -17.52 8.70 -8.89
CA VAL A 54 -17.01 9.56 -9.95
C VAL A 54 -17.32 8.94 -11.30
N LYS A 55 -17.86 9.72 -12.20
CA LYS A 55 -17.97 9.39 -13.63
C LYS A 55 -17.33 10.50 -14.44
N LEU A 56 -16.27 10.19 -15.16
CA LEU A 56 -15.66 11.06 -16.14
C LEU A 56 -16.27 10.77 -17.52
N ARG A 57 -15.95 11.59 -18.52
CA ARG A 57 -16.51 11.49 -19.87
C ARG A 57 -16.28 10.11 -20.50
N THR A 58 -15.10 9.52 -20.27
CA THR A 58 -14.65 8.27 -20.89
C THR A 58 -14.72 7.05 -19.97
N THR A 59 -15.19 7.22 -18.72
CA THR A 59 -15.22 6.11 -17.76
C THR A 59 -16.62 5.58 -17.50
N LYS A 60 -16.69 4.38 -16.97
CA LYS A 60 -17.86 3.90 -16.19
C LYS A 60 -17.89 4.59 -14.84
N ASP A 61 -18.95 4.42 -14.07
CA ASP A 61 -18.99 4.88 -12.69
C ASP A 61 -17.89 4.19 -11.85
N LYS A 62 -17.08 5.01 -11.19
CA LYS A 62 -16.02 4.59 -10.26
C LYS A 62 -16.48 4.91 -8.85
N CYS A 63 -16.77 3.89 -8.08
CA CYS A 63 -17.35 4.02 -6.74
C CYS A 63 -16.42 3.43 -5.68
N SER A 64 -16.69 3.74 -4.43
CA SER A 64 -16.23 2.93 -3.30
C SER A 64 -16.90 1.55 -3.31
N TRP A 65 -16.37 0.62 -2.53
CA TRP A 65 -16.85 -0.77 -2.52
C TRP A 65 -18.26 -0.95 -1.93
N LYS A 66 -18.77 0.06 -1.22
CA LYS A 66 -20.16 0.24 -0.78
C LYS A 66 -20.39 1.72 -0.50
N SER A 67 -21.61 2.13 -0.16
CA SER A 67 -21.89 3.45 0.41
C SER A 67 -21.28 3.56 1.81
N LEU A 68 -20.44 4.57 2.04
CA LEU A 68 -19.65 4.73 3.27
C LEU A 68 -20.12 5.90 4.16
N GLY A 69 -21.12 6.68 3.71
CA GLY A 69 -21.63 7.83 4.45
C GLY A 69 -20.71 9.05 4.39
N TYR A 70 -20.88 9.97 5.34
CA TYR A 70 -20.03 11.18 5.46
C TYR A 70 -18.68 10.82 6.06
N MET A 71 -17.59 11.39 5.52
CA MET A 71 -16.23 11.10 5.93
C MET A 71 -15.29 12.28 5.80
N ASP A 72 -14.33 12.35 6.70
CA ASP A 72 -13.09 13.11 6.59
C ASP A 72 -11.93 12.23 6.06
N ALA A 73 -10.72 12.74 6.07
CA ALA A 73 -9.52 12.02 5.60
C ALA A 73 -9.25 10.73 6.40
N LYS A 74 -9.40 10.76 7.73
CA LYS A 74 -9.19 9.60 8.61
C LYS A 74 -10.22 8.50 8.35
N GLU A 75 -11.47 8.89 8.25
CA GLU A 75 -12.57 7.95 7.97
C GLU A 75 -12.47 7.38 6.55
N ALA A 76 -12.04 8.19 5.58
CA ALA A 76 -11.75 7.73 4.22
C ALA A 76 -10.65 6.67 4.19
N LEU A 77 -9.59 6.82 5.00
CA LEU A 77 -8.56 5.79 5.18
C LEU A 77 -9.12 4.56 5.90
N ARG A 78 -9.86 4.76 7.00
CA ARG A 78 -10.49 3.70 7.80
C ARG A 78 -11.34 2.77 6.95
N MET A 79 -12.21 3.33 6.12
CA MET A 79 -13.13 2.59 5.27
C MET A 79 -12.59 2.36 3.85
N SER A 80 -11.38 2.84 3.57
CA SER A 80 -10.74 2.68 2.27
C SER A 80 -11.54 3.26 1.11
N SER A 81 -12.13 4.47 1.29
CA SER A 81 -12.91 5.15 0.25
C SER A 81 -12.06 5.38 -1.02
N ASN A 82 -12.58 4.97 -2.16
CA ASN A 82 -12.03 5.32 -3.46
C ASN A 82 -12.47 6.73 -3.87
N TYR A 83 -13.72 7.07 -3.59
CA TYR A 83 -14.31 8.34 -3.97
C TYR A 83 -13.54 9.52 -3.40
N TYR A 84 -13.15 9.44 -2.12
CA TYR A 84 -12.33 10.48 -1.48
C TYR A 84 -11.03 10.74 -2.25
N GLN A 85 -10.32 9.67 -2.60
CA GLN A 85 -9.06 9.76 -3.36
C GLN A 85 -9.28 10.30 -4.78
N TYR A 86 -10.38 9.90 -5.45
CA TYR A 86 -10.72 10.42 -6.76
C TYR A 86 -10.98 11.93 -6.73
N LEU A 87 -11.66 12.43 -5.69
CA LEU A 87 -11.90 13.86 -5.55
C LEU A 87 -10.59 14.65 -5.33
N LEU A 88 -9.63 14.09 -4.57
CA LEU A 88 -8.30 14.71 -4.42
C LEU A 88 -7.56 14.75 -5.76
N ALA A 89 -7.59 13.65 -6.54
CA ALA A 89 -6.99 13.62 -7.86
C ALA A 89 -7.61 14.64 -8.83
N ILE A 90 -8.93 14.79 -8.79
CA ILE A 90 -9.63 15.80 -9.59
C ILE A 90 -9.25 17.21 -9.14
N LYS A 91 -9.24 17.48 -7.84
CA LYS A 91 -8.82 18.80 -7.30
C LYS A 91 -7.37 19.13 -7.68
N LEU A 92 -6.48 18.13 -7.73
CA LEU A 92 -5.09 18.32 -8.15
C LEU A 92 -4.99 18.89 -9.57
N THR A 93 -5.94 18.58 -10.47
CA THR A 93 -6.00 19.18 -11.80
C THR A 93 -6.60 20.61 -11.84
N GLY A 94 -6.81 21.23 -10.67
CA GLY A 94 -7.43 22.55 -10.54
C GLY A 94 -8.94 22.57 -10.76
N LYS A 95 -9.60 21.41 -10.85
CA LYS A 95 -11.02 21.31 -11.18
C LYS A 95 -11.88 20.88 -10.00
N LYS A 96 -13.14 21.31 -9.99
CA LYS A 96 -14.20 20.84 -9.12
C LYS A 96 -14.99 19.75 -9.85
N TYR A 97 -15.22 18.62 -9.20
CA TYR A 97 -15.92 17.51 -9.81
C TYR A 97 -17.35 17.86 -10.26
N THR A 98 -17.65 17.56 -11.49
CA THR A 98 -19.00 17.45 -12.05
C THR A 98 -19.11 16.17 -12.87
N ARG A 99 -20.26 15.51 -12.81
CA ARG A 99 -20.47 14.22 -13.48
C ARG A 99 -20.30 14.35 -15.01
N GLY A 100 -19.54 13.47 -15.62
CA GLY A 100 -19.30 13.43 -17.06
C GLY A 100 -18.22 14.36 -17.57
N MET A 101 -17.48 15.05 -16.69
CA MET A 101 -16.42 15.97 -17.06
C MET A 101 -15.15 15.29 -17.57
N ASN A 102 -14.29 16.07 -18.23
CA ASN A 102 -12.87 15.77 -18.42
C ASN A 102 -12.07 16.52 -17.37
N ILE A 103 -11.09 15.86 -16.76
CA ILE A 103 -10.21 16.50 -15.78
C ILE A 103 -8.92 17.04 -16.40
N GLY A 104 -8.54 16.56 -17.59
CA GLY A 104 -7.35 17.02 -18.30
C GLY A 104 -6.07 16.60 -17.59
N ALA A 105 -5.98 15.31 -17.27
CA ALA A 105 -4.79 14.74 -16.65
C ALA A 105 -3.57 14.91 -17.55
N THR A 106 -2.47 15.37 -16.98
CA THR A 106 -1.19 15.57 -17.66
C THR A 106 -0.11 14.70 -17.00
N LYS A 107 1.02 14.51 -17.68
CA LYS A 107 2.18 13.82 -17.13
C LYS A 107 2.63 14.40 -15.79
N GLU A 108 2.53 15.71 -15.62
CA GLU A 108 2.90 16.40 -14.39
C GLU A 108 2.08 15.91 -13.18
N HIS A 109 0.76 15.72 -13.34
CA HIS A 109 -0.08 15.20 -12.26
C HIS A 109 0.35 13.80 -11.80
N PHE A 110 0.78 12.93 -12.73
CA PHE A 110 1.33 11.61 -12.38
C PHE A 110 2.69 11.74 -11.67
N GLU A 111 3.56 12.64 -12.12
CA GLU A 111 4.85 12.85 -11.49
C GLU A 111 4.72 13.46 -10.07
N ILE A 112 3.71 14.28 -9.82
CA ILE A 112 3.37 14.75 -8.47
C ILE A 112 3.08 13.56 -7.54
N TYR A 113 2.23 12.62 -7.96
CA TYR A 113 1.97 11.40 -7.20
C TYR A 113 3.26 10.58 -7.01
N ARG A 114 4.02 10.34 -8.08
CA ARG A 114 5.23 9.52 -8.05
C ARG A 114 6.32 10.10 -7.14
N ASN A 115 6.49 11.41 -7.14
CA ASN A 115 7.45 12.07 -6.25
C ASN A 115 7.08 11.89 -4.78
N ILE A 116 5.82 12.04 -4.43
CA ILE A 116 5.33 11.79 -3.08
C ILE A 116 5.47 10.31 -2.71
N LEU A 117 5.10 9.40 -3.60
CA LEU A 117 5.23 7.96 -3.39
C LEU A 117 6.71 7.55 -3.19
N LYS A 118 7.64 8.16 -3.97
CA LYS A 118 9.08 7.94 -3.85
C LYS A 118 9.62 8.34 -2.48
N ASP A 119 9.16 9.47 -1.92
CA ASP A 119 9.57 9.92 -0.59
C ASP A 119 9.16 8.91 0.49
N TYR A 120 8.05 8.21 0.29
CA TYR A 120 7.62 7.09 1.13
C TYR A 120 8.32 5.75 0.84
N GLY A 121 9.14 5.65 -0.22
CA GLY A 121 9.85 4.43 -0.61
C GLY A 121 9.17 3.58 -1.68
N LEU A 122 8.13 4.11 -2.33
CA LEU A 122 7.42 3.42 -3.41
C LEU A 122 7.97 3.84 -4.79
N GLY A 123 8.26 2.88 -5.64
CA GLY A 123 8.83 3.13 -6.98
C GLY A 123 10.29 3.58 -6.97
N THR A 124 11.03 3.24 -5.91
CA THR A 124 12.46 3.52 -5.72
C THR A 124 13.13 2.40 -4.94
N LEU A 125 14.45 2.31 -4.99
CA LEU A 125 15.22 1.31 -4.24
C LEU A 125 15.09 1.55 -2.72
N SER A 126 14.92 0.47 -1.95
CA SER A 126 14.97 0.52 -0.48
C SER A 126 16.41 0.61 0.05
N GLY A 127 17.36 0.28 -0.82
CA GLY A 127 18.79 0.21 -0.49
C GLY A 127 19.17 -1.01 0.33
N ILE A 128 18.33 -2.06 0.32
CA ILE A 128 18.62 -3.33 1.00
C ILE A 128 19.93 -3.93 0.47
N ASP A 129 20.68 -4.52 1.36
CA ASP A 129 21.99 -5.16 1.09
C ASP A 129 21.84 -6.52 0.35
N LEU A 130 21.01 -6.54 -0.68
CA LEU A 130 20.82 -7.65 -1.62
C LEU A 130 20.93 -7.14 -3.06
N MET A 131 21.39 -7.99 -3.96
CA MET A 131 21.51 -7.65 -5.39
C MET A 131 20.16 -7.68 -6.10
N ASN A 132 20.07 -6.93 -7.21
CA ASN A 132 18.96 -6.94 -8.15
C ASN A 132 17.61 -6.53 -7.54
N GLU A 133 17.61 -5.53 -6.66
CA GLU A 133 16.37 -4.94 -6.14
C GLU A 133 15.58 -4.27 -7.26
N GLY A 134 14.28 -4.60 -7.38
CA GLY A 134 13.37 -3.99 -8.33
C GLY A 134 12.65 -2.77 -7.74
N THR A 135 12.34 -1.79 -8.59
CA THR A 135 11.60 -0.58 -8.19
C THR A 135 10.10 -0.65 -8.53
N GLY A 136 9.68 -1.74 -9.19
CA GLY A 136 8.32 -1.85 -9.73
C GLY A 136 8.19 -1.29 -11.15
N TYR A 137 6.97 -1.33 -11.66
CA TYR A 137 6.64 -0.85 -13.01
C TYR A 137 5.88 0.48 -12.92
N LYS A 138 6.25 1.42 -13.80
CA LYS A 138 5.58 2.71 -13.97
C LYS A 138 4.70 2.67 -15.21
N GLY A 139 3.40 2.85 -15.02
CA GLY A 139 2.46 2.96 -16.13
C GLY A 139 2.80 4.13 -17.06
N THR A 140 2.58 3.96 -18.35
CA THR A 140 2.93 4.95 -19.39
C THR A 140 1.73 5.71 -19.96
N SER A 141 0.51 5.19 -19.77
CA SER A 141 -0.71 5.81 -20.28
C SER A 141 -1.14 7.01 -19.45
N ILE A 142 -1.20 8.19 -20.07
CA ILE A 142 -1.58 9.45 -19.43
C ILE A 142 -3.03 9.78 -19.81
N THR A 143 -3.97 9.33 -19.01
CA THR A 143 -5.41 9.56 -19.20
C THR A 143 -6.07 9.98 -17.90
N ASP A 144 -7.24 10.60 -17.98
CA ASP A 144 -8.06 10.99 -16.84
C ASP A 144 -8.40 9.76 -15.96
N ASP A 145 -8.72 8.62 -16.60
CA ASP A 145 -9.03 7.36 -15.91
C ASP A 145 -7.83 6.82 -15.14
N GLN A 146 -6.65 6.86 -15.74
CA GLN A 146 -5.43 6.36 -15.11
C GLN A 146 -4.96 7.25 -13.94
N LEU A 147 -5.22 8.56 -13.98
CA LEU A 147 -4.94 9.41 -12.82
C LEU A 147 -5.82 9.03 -11.62
N LEU A 148 -7.10 8.72 -11.84
CA LEU A 148 -7.95 8.18 -10.77
C LEU A 148 -7.44 6.83 -10.26
N ASN A 149 -7.01 5.93 -11.16
CA ASN A 149 -6.42 4.65 -10.79
C ASN A 149 -5.12 4.82 -10.00
N MET A 150 -4.27 5.79 -10.37
CA MET A 150 -3.06 6.15 -9.61
C MET A 150 -3.38 6.54 -8.18
N ALA A 151 -4.42 7.35 -7.97
CA ALA A 151 -4.82 7.81 -6.64
C ALA A 151 -5.27 6.68 -5.69
N ILE A 152 -5.67 5.52 -6.21
CA ILE A 152 -6.11 4.37 -5.41
C ILE A 152 -5.14 3.19 -5.44
N GLY A 153 -3.96 3.34 -6.08
CA GLY A 153 -2.93 2.31 -6.17
C GLY A 153 -3.20 1.22 -7.21
N GLN A 154 -3.95 1.54 -8.26
CA GLN A 154 -4.32 0.61 -9.34
C GLN A 154 -3.63 0.93 -10.68
N TYR A 155 -2.46 1.57 -10.64
CA TYR A 155 -1.77 2.00 -11.86
C TYR A 155 -0.31 1.55 -11.91
N ASP A 156 0.53 2.08 -11.02
CA ASP A 156 1.91 1.63 -10.90
C ASP A 156 1.99 0.37 -10.01
N THR A 157 3.06 -0.44 -10.15
CA THR A 157 3.28 -1.63 -9.33
C THR A 157 4.44 -1.43 -8.37
N TYR A 158 4.43 -2.15 -7.25
CA TYR A 158 5.44 -2.02 -6.20
C TYR A 158 5.85 -3.38 -5.67
N THR A 159 7.12 -3.51 -5.28
CA THR A 159 7.64 -4.72 -4.65
C THR A 159 7.18 -4.83 -3.18
N PRO A 160 7.08 -6.03 -2.61
CA PRO A 160 6.79 -6.19 -1.17
C PRO A 160 7.77 -5.44 -0.28
N ILE A 161 9.05 -5.36 -0.65
CA ILE A 161 10.05 -4.63 0.13
C ILE A 161 9.80 -3.11 0.10
N SER A 162 9.41 -2.55 -1.05
CA SER A 162 9.07 -1.13 -1.15
C SER A 162 7.80 -0.78 -0.36
N LEU A 163 6.82 -1.68 -0.33
CA LEU A 163 5.64 -1.54 0.55
C LEU A 163 6.02 -1.61 2.03
N THR A 164 7.03 -2.40 2.40
CA THR A 164 7.56 -2.44 3.77
C THR A 164 8.26 -1.13 4.13
N SER A 165 9.09 -0.59 3.23
CA SER A 165 9.70 0.74 3.38
C SER A 165 8.65 1.83 3.57
N TYR A 166 7.57 1.79 2.79
CA TYR A 166 6.46 2.72 2.91
C TYR A 166 5.76 2.65 4.28
N ILE A 167 5.42 1.46 4.76
CA ILE A 167 4.79 1.30 6.09
C ILE A 167 5.72 1.79 7.20
N ASN A 168 7.03 1.51 7.10
CA ASN A 168 8.03 2.05 8.02
C ASN A 168 8.07 3.58 8.00
N THR A 169 8.00 4.19 6.82
CA THR A 169 8.01 5.65 6.68
C THR A 169 6.77 6.29 7.30
N ILE A 170 5.59 5.69 7.13
CA ILE A 170 4.37 6.13 7.84
C ILE A 170 4.58 6.04 9.36
N ALA A 171 5.14 4.92 9.85
CA ALA A 171 5.33 4.69 11.28
C ALA A 171 6.34 5.66 11.92
N THR A 172 7.44 5.97 11.23
CA THR A 172 8.62 6.64 11.82
C THR A 172 8.90 8.04 11.27
N SER A 173 8.11 8.55 10.33
CA SER A 173 8.33 9.80 9.56
C SER A 173 9.57 9.77 8.66
N LYS A 174 10.42 8.76 8.78
CA LYS A 174 11.71 8.67 8.08
C LYS A 174 11.77 7.42 7.24
N ARG A 175 12.18 7.56 5.98
CA ARG A 175 12.52 6.45 5.13
C ARG A 175 13.97 6.04 5.38
N ASN A 176 14.14 5.00 6.15
CA ASN A 176 15.45 4.43 6.43
C ASN A 176 15.86 3.44 5.33
N LYS A 177 17.15 3.40 5.02
CA LYS A 177 17.75 2.33 4.23
C LYS A 177 17.50 1.00 4.91
N LEU A 178 16.97 0.03 4.18
CA LEU A 178 16.76 -1.31 4.71
C LEU A 178 18.05 -2.11 4.67
N SER A 179 18.23 -3.02 5.63
CA SER A 179 19.37 -3.91 5.67
C SER A 179 19.01 -5.23 6.36
N LEU A 180 19.57 -6.32 5.88
CA LEU A 180 19.59 -7.62 6.55
C LEU A 180 20.80 -7.78 7.44
N LEU A 181 21.95 -7.19 7.04
CA LEU A 181 23.16 -7.23 7.82
C LEU A 181 23.09 -6.23 8.98
N ASN A 182 23.10 -6.73 10.20
CA ASN A 182 23.17 -5.89 11.40
C ASN A 182 24.61 -5.62 11.82
N MET A 183 25.41 -6.67 11.95
CA MET A 183 26.81 -6.56 12.33
C MET A 183 27.63 -7.76 11.86
N VAL A 184 28.95 -7.56 11.74
CA VAL A 184 29.95 -8.60 11.54
C VAL A 184 30.81 -8.69 12.80
N LEU A 185 31.02 -9.88 13.29
CA LEU A 185 31.86 -10.15 14.44
C LEU A 185 33.20 -10.75 14.00
N SER A 186 34.29 -10.38 14.67
CA SER A 186 35.59 -11.04 14.57
C SER A 186 35.55 -12.40 15.28
N LYS A 187 36.59 -13.22 15.10
CA LYS A 187 36.66 -14.56 15.72
C LYS A 187 36.61 -14.54 17.25
N ASP A 188 37.08 -13.46 17.87
CA ASP A 188 37.06 -13.24 19.32
C ASP A 188 35.74 -12.68 19.85
N GLY A 189 34.74 -12.48 18.97
CA GLY A 189 33.42 -11.93 19.32
C GLY A 189 33.37 -10.40 19.34
N SER A 190 34.47 -9.70 19.09
CA SER A 190 34.47 -8.24 18.94
C SER A 190 33.71 -7.79 17.68
N VAL A 191 33.08 -6.61 17.74
CA VAL A 191 32.34 -6.07 16.58
C VAL A 191 33.34 -5.54 15.55
N TYR A 192 33.47 -6.22 14.42
CA TYR A 192 34.28 -5.80 13.27
C TYR A 192 33.59 -4.70 12.46
N LEU A 193 32.28 -4.90 12.15
CA LEU A 193 31.47 -3.95 11.42
C LEU A 193 30.08 -3.91 12.05
N LYS A 194 29.55 -2.73 12.26
CA LYS A 194 28.14 -2.51 12.66
C LYS A 194 27.46 -1.66 11.61
N ASN A 195 26.33 -2.12 11.11
CA ASN A 195 25.54 -1.36 10.17
C ASN A 195 25.00 -0.08 10.84
N LYS A 196 25.07 1.03 10.12
CA LYS A 196 24.55 2.32 10.59
C LYS A 196 23.19 2.58 9.96
N ASN A 197 22.27 3.10 10.74
CA ASN A 197 20.99 3.55 10.20
C ASN A 197 21.22 4.78 9.31
N GLU A 198 20.80 4.69 8.05
CA GLU A 198 20.89 5.75 7.05
C GLU A 198 19.48 6.20 6.68
N VAL A 199 19.19 7.49 6.80
CA VAL A 199 17.92 8.09 6.39
C VAL A 199 18.02 8.51 4.93
N LEU A 200 17.19 7.94 4.06
CA LEU A 200 17.17 8.22 2.63
C LEU A 200 16.25 9.38 2.25
N SER A 201 15.15 9.54 2.98
CA SER A 201 14.17 10.63 2.83
C SER A 201 13.28 10.74 4.08
N ALA A 202 12.36 11.69 4.08
CA ALA A 202 11.32 11.81 5.10
C ALA A 202 9.94 11.85 4.45
N ALA A 203 8.88 11.63 5.23
CA ALA A 203 7.52 11.83 4.78
C ALA A 203 7.35 13.27 4.25
N PRO A 204 6.74 13.47 3.06
CA PRO A 204 6.75 14.75 2.35
C PRO A 204 5.71 15.76 2.85
N ILE A 205 5.16 15.56 4.04
CA ILE A 205 4.12 16.38 4.69
C ILE A 205 4.52 16.68 6.15
N SER A 206 3.83 17.62 6.78
CA SER A 206 4.07 17.93 8.20
C SER A 206 3.77 16.75 9.10
N GLU A 207 4.37 16.73 10.28
CA GLU A 207 4.15 15.67 11.29
C GLU A 207 2.67 15.64 11.72
N ASP A 208 2.00 16.78 11.84
CA ASP A 208 0.58 16.85 12.17
C ASP A 208 -0.27 16.14 11.11
N ASN A 209 -0.02 16.42 9.83
CA ASN A 209 -0.71 15.77 8.72
C ASN A 209 -0.40 14.26 8.66
N LEU A 210 0.84 13.87 8.97
CA LEU A 210 1.22 12.47 9.05
C LEU A 210 0.52 11.76 10.21
N ASN A 211 0.32 12.44 11.34
CA ASN A 211 -0.43 11.91 12.48
C ASN A 211 -1.91 11.69 12.14
N GLU A 212 -2.52 12.54 11.31
CA GLU A 212 -3.86 12.28 10.76
C GLU A 212 -3.92 10.98 9.93
N ILE A 213 -2.88 10.71 9.14
CA ILE A 213 -2.76 9.46 8.37
C ILE A 213 -2.56 8.26 9.30
N ARG A 214 -1.68 8.37 10.29
CA ARG A 214 -1.45 7.32 11.31
C ARG A 214 -2.72 7.00 12.08
N GLU A 215 -3.47 8.02 12.47
CA GLU A 215 -4.75 7.83 13.15
C GLU A 215 -5.75 7.13 12.22
N GLY A 216 -5.84 7.52 10.94
CA GLY A 216 -6.63 6.81 9.95
C GLY A 216 -6.24 5.32 9.85
N PHE A 217 -4.94 5.00 9.88
CA PHE A 217 -4.43 3.63 9.88
C PHE A 217 -4.74 2.88 11.19
N ARG A 218 -4.69 3.58 12.33
CA ARG A 218 -5.13 3.01 13.62
C ARG A 218 -6.60 2.62 13.56
N LEU A 219 -7.43 3.50 13.03
CA LEU A 219 -8.86 3.24 12.85
C LEU A 219 -9.14 2.09 11.87
N VAL A 220 -8.31 1.85 10.84
CA VAL A 220 -8.41 0.67 9.97
C VAL A 220 -8.37 -0.60 10.80
N ASN A 221 -7.42 -0.73 11.73
CA ASN A 221 -7.26 -1.92 12.57
C ASN A 221 -8.28 -1.99 13.70
N TYR A 222 -8.72 -0.85 14.23
CA TYR A 222 -9.64 -0.80 15.36
C TYR A 222 -11.10 -1.04 14.98
N SER A 223 -11.58 -0.44 13.89
CA SER A 223 -13.00 -0.48 13.49
C SER A 223 -13.23 -0.41 11.98
N GLY A 224 -12.18 -0.53 11.20
CA GLY A 224 -12.20 -0.40 9.73
C GLY A 224 -12.01 -1.72 9.00
N THR A 225 -11.46 -1.62 7.80
CA THR A 225 -11.28 -2.76 6.88
C THR A 225 -10.26 -3.79 7.36
N GLY A 226 -9.41 -3.46 8.34
CA GLY A 226 -8.40 -4.35 8.95
C GLY A 226 -8.78 -4.84 10.36
N TYR A 227 -10.02 -4.64 10.79
CA TYR A 227 -10.46 -5.08 12.11
C TYR A 227 -10.23 -6.58 12.34
N GLY A 228 -9.57 -6.90 13.44
CA GLY A 228 -9.23 -8.28 13.81
C GLY A 228 -8.10 -8.92 13.00
N TYR A 229 -7.31 -8.13 12.26
CA TYR A 229 -6.10 -8.63 11.59
C TYR A 229 -4.92 -8.75 12.56
N VAL A 230 -4.76 -7.82 13.47
CA VAL A 230 -3.73 -7.86 14.52
C VAL A 230 -4.39 -8.09 15.88
N SER A 231 -3.67 -8.74 16.79
CA SER A 231 -4.16 -8.99 18.15
C SER A 231 -4.46 -7.68 18.88
N ASN A 232 -5.56 -7.65 19.63
CA ASN A 232 -5.95 -6.49 20.45
C ASN A 232 -5.06 -6.25 21.67
N LYS A 233 -4.12 -7.16 21.97
CA LYS A 233 -3.17 -7.00 23.08
C LYS A 233 -2.22 -5.82 22.89
N VAL A 234 -2.01 -5.39 21.63
CA VAL A 234 -1.16 -4.26 21.28
C VAL A 234 -1.91 -3.33 20.34
N LYS A 235 -1.87 -2.03 20.61
CA LYS A 235 -2.36 -1.03 19.67
C LYS A 235 -1.55 -1.10 18.38
N SER A 236 -2.22 -1.14 17.25
CA SER A 236 -1.58 -1.24 15.93
C SER A 236 -2.23 -0.30 14.93
N ALA A 237 -1.51 0.02 13.88
CA ALA A 237 -2.03 0.77 12.75
C ALA A 237 -1.66 0.07 11.44
N GLY A 238 -2.51 0.14 10.44
CA GLY A 238 -2.25 -0.54 9.17
C GLY A 238 -3.24 -0.17 8.08
N LYS A 239 -3.04 -0.77 6.91
CA LYS A 239 -3.90 -0.55 5.75
C LYS A 239 -4.07 -1.82 4.95
N THR A 240 -5.30 -2.14 4.61
CA THR A 240 -5.65 -3.20 3.67
C THR A 240 -5.62 -2.67 2.23
N GLY A 241 -5.27 -3.53 1.30
CA GLY A 241 -5.37 -3.28 -0.12
C GLY A 241 -5.98 -4.48 -0.85
N THR A 242 -6.70 -4.17 -1.91
CA THR A 242 -7.22 -5.12 -2.87
C THR A 242 -7.11 -4.49 -4.23
N SER A 243 -6.59 -5.22 -5.20
CA SER A 243 -6.45 -4.77 -6.58
C SER A 243 -6.91 -5.84 -7.55
N GLU A 244 -7.47 -5.40 -8.66
CA GLU A 244 -7.65 -6.29 -9.80
C GLU A 244 -6.28 -6.57 -10.42
N SER A 245 -6.03 -7.82 -10.77
CA SER A 245 -4.86 -8.26 -11.48
C SER A 245 -5.27 -9.20 -12.62
N PHE A 246 -4.39 -9.31 -13.59
CA PHE A 246 -4.64 -10.12 -14.79
C PHE A 246 -3.38 -10.92 -15.06
N ILE A 247 -3.54 -12.18 -15.40
CA ILE A 247 -2.42 -13.06 -15.73
C ILE A 247 -2.66 -13.69 -17.10
N ASP A 248 -1.57 -13.95 -17.77
CA ASP A 248 -1.48 -14.79 -18.96
C ASP A 248 -1.13 -16.20 -18.46
N THR A 249 -2.06 -17.15 -18.63
CA THR A 249 -1.90 -18.50 -18.06
C THR A 249 -1.14 -19.44 -18.99
N ASN A 250 -1.03 -19.11 -20.26
CA ASN A 250 -0.40 -19.94 -21.30
C ASN A 250 0.90 -19.34 -21.87
N ASN A 251 1.30 -18.13 -21.40
CA ASN A 251 2.47 -17.38 -21.83
C ASN A 251 2.46 -17.01 -23.35
N ASP A 252 1.30 -16.74 -23.90
CA ASP A 252 1.18 -16.28 -25.30
C ASP A 252 1.26 -14.74 -25.44
N GLY A 253 1.43 -14.02 -24.34
CA GLY A 253 1.47 -12.56 -24.29
C GLY A 253 0.09 -11.92 -24.15
N ILE A 254 -1.00 -12.70 -24.09
CA ILE A 254 -2.38 -12.22 -23.96
C ILE A 254 -2.88 -12.57 -22.55
N VAL A 255 -3.32 -11.58 -21.80
CA VAL A 255 -3.93 -11.83 -20.49
C VAL A 255 -5.30 -12.47 -20.67
N ASP A 256 -5.48 -13.66 -20.12
CA ASP A 256 -6.67 -14.50 -20.30
C ASP A 256 -7.42 -14.74 -18.99
N LEU A 257 -6.81 -14.44 -17.84
CA LEU A 257 -7.41 -14.68 -16.53
C LEU A 257 -7.40 -13.44 -15.64
N LYS A 258 -8.62 -13.00 -15.27
CA LYS A 258 -8.79 -11.98 -14.22
C LYS A 258 -8.61 -12.62 -12.84
N THR A 259 -7.75 -12.02 -12.04
CA THR A 259 -7.42 -12.42 -10.67
C THR A 259 -7.55 -11.23 -9.72
N VAL A 260 -7.26 -11.44 -8.46
CA VAL A 260 -7.22 -10.41 -7.43
C VAL A 260 -5.93 -10.54 -6.65
N SER A 261 -5.29 -9.41 -6.39
CA SER A 261 -4.18 -9.34 -5.44
C SER A 261 -4.65 -8.67 -4.16
N THR A 262 -4.30 -9.25 -3.02
CA THR A 262 -4.58 -8.66 -1.71
C THR A 262 -3.30 -8.29 -1.01
N THR A 263 -3.31 -7.13 -0.37
CA THR A 263 -2.18 -6.59 0.37
C THR A 263 -2.62 -6.17 1.77
N TYR A 264 -1.73 -6.27 2.73
CA TYR A 264 -1.93 -5.71 4.05
C TYR A 264 -0.60 -5.29 4.64
N GLY A 265 -0.51 -4.04 5.10
CA GLY A 265 0.64 -3.52 5.82
C GLY A 265 0.23 -3.00 7.17
N THR A 266 1.01 -3.29 8.21
CA THR A 266 0.75 -2.87 9.59
C THR A 266 2.04 -2.62 10.33
N TYR A 267 1.96 -1.80 11.36
CA TYR A 267 3.03 -1.63 12.34
C TYR A 267 2.47 -1.62 13.77
N PHE A 268 3.28 -2.00 14.71
CA PHE A 268 2.97 -2.02 16.12
C PHE A 268 4.23 -1.98 17.00
N PRO A 269 4.14 -1.52 18.31
CA PRO A 269 3.04 -0.77 18.87
C PRO A 269 2.77 0.54 18.12
N TYR A 270 1.53 1.06 18.18
CA TYR A 270 1.16 2.31 17.52
C TYR A 270 1.95 3.51 18.02
N ASP A 271 2.04 3.66 19.35
CA ASP A 271 2.64 4.83 19.99
C ASP A 271 4.19 4.82 19.92
N ASN A 272 4.82 3.65 19.81
CA ASN A 272 6.28 3.48 19.71
C ASN A 272 6.59 2.32 18.76
N PRO A 273 6.56 2.52 17.45
CA PRO A 273 6.70 1.47 16.45
C PRO A 273 8.01 0.69 16.59
N LYS A 274 7.93 -0.62 16.70
CA LYS A 274 9.07 -1.54 16.77
C LYS A 274 9.11 -2.48 15.58
N ILE A 275 7.94 -2.86 15.09
CA ILE A 275 7.79 -3.91 14.07
C ILE A 275 6.80 -3.43 13.02
N SER A 276 7.13 -3.64 11.77
CA SER A 276 6.20 -3.55 10.65
C SER A 276 6.15 -4.87 9.89
N ILE A 277 4.96 -5.21 9.39
CA ILE A 277 4.73 -6.40 8.60
C ILE A 277 3.94 -6.01 7.35
N VAL A 278 4.40 -6.46 6.19
CA VAL A 278 3.66 -6.37 4.94
C VAL A 278 3.46 -7.76 4.38
N ILE A 279 2.23 -8.06 3.97
CA ILE A 279 1.88 -9.30 3.28
C ILE A 279 1.25 -8.95 1.95
N VAL A 280 1.76 -9.59 0.90
CA VAL A 280 1.22 -9.53 -0.46
C VAL A 280 0.82 -10.93 -0.88
N SER A 281 -0.42 -11.11 -1.28
CA SER A 281 -0.92 -12.35 -1.87
C SER A 281 -1.42 -12.04 -3.28
N PRO A 282 -0.55 -12.18 -4.28
CA PRO A 282 -0.87 -11.81 -5.65
C PRO A 282 -1.66 -12.91 -6.36
N ASN A 283 -2.40 -12.48 -7.40
CA ASN A 283 -3.01 -13.35 -8.40
C ASN A 283 -3.90 -14.47 -7.83
N ILE A 284 -4.72 -14.13 -6.84
CA ILE A 284 -5.65 -15.08 -6.24
C ILE A 284 -6.81 -15.32 -7.21
N LYS A 285 -7.04 -16.58 -7.58
CA LYS A 285 -8.23 -17.03 -8.31
C LYS A 285 -9.20 -17.71 -7.36
N TYR A 286 -10.48 -17.44 -7.54
CA TYR A 286 -11.53 -18.15 -6.81
C TYR A 286 -12.00 -19.34 -7.63
N SER A 287 -11.98 -20.51 -7.04
CA SER A 287 -12.46 -21.75 -7.68
C SER A 287 -14.00 -21.87 -7.69
N ASN A 288 -14.70 -21.06 -6.88
CA ASN A 288 -16.15 -21.17 -6.74
C ASN A 288 -16.82 -19.81 -6.84
N LYS A 289 -17.78 -19.67 -7.77
CA LYS A 289 -18.53 -18.42 -8.02
C LYS A 289 -19.34 -17.94 -6.82
N ASN A 290 -19.62 -18.81 -5.84
CA ASN A 290 -20.38 -18.51 -4.64
C ASN A 290 -19.51 -18.21 -3.42
N SER A 291 -18.19 -18.30 -3.51
CA SER A 291 -17.32 -17.87 -2.43
C SER A 291 -17.23 -16.36 -2.44
N GLU A 292 -18.03 -15.73 -1.56
CA GLU A 292 -17.81 -14.32 -1.27
C GLU A 292 -16.33 -14.07 -0.95
N TYR A 293 -15.81 -12.99 -1.53
CA TYR A 293 -14.48 -12.49 -1.31
C TYR A 293 -14.11 -12.20 0.12
N LYS A 294 -14.43 -13.03 1.04
CA LYS A 294 -14.06 -12.92 2.44
C LYS A 294 -12.77 -13.65 2.74
N TYR A 295 -11.70 -13.36 1.95
CA TYR A 295 -10.55 -14.06 2.22
C TYR A 295 -9.52 -13.45 2.86
N PRO A 296 -9.45 -13.96 3.90
CA PRO A 296 -8.55 -13.59 4.93
C PRO A 296 -7.23 -14.37 4.87
N ILE A 297 -6.67 -14.65 3.69
CA ILE A 297 -5.31 -15.20 3.69
C ILE A 297 -4.41 -14.25 4.46
N ASN A 298 -4.42 -12.97 4.08
CA ASN A 298 -3.64 -11.97 4.78
C ASN A 298 -4.06 -11.84 6.25
N ARG A 299 -5.36 -11.86 6.55
CA ARG A 299 -5.85 -11.84 7.94
C ARG A 299 -5.38 -13.04 8.73
N LYS A 300 -5.49 -14.25 8.19
CA LYS A 300 -5.06 -15.49 8.87
C LYS A 300 -3.56 -15.50 9.12
N VAL A 301 -2.77 -15.12 8.12
CA VAL A 301 -1.31 -15.09 8.25
C VAL A 301 -0.88 -14.00 9.22
N ILE A 302 -1.36 -12.76 9.05
CA ILE A 302 -0.95 -11.66 9.92
C ILE A 302 -1.38 -11.87 11.37
N SER A 303 -2.56 -12.42 11.60
CA SER A 303 -3.05 -12.71 12.95
C SER A 303 -2.17 -13.72 13.68
N LYS A 304 -1.73 -14.78 12.99
CA LYS A 304 -0.79 -15.76 13.57
C LYS A 304 0.59 -15.14 13.79
N VAL A 305 1.17 -14.52 12.75
CA VAL A 305 2.52 -13.93 12.83
C VAL A 305 2.58 -12.82 13.88
N SER A 306 1.60 -11.92 13.92
CA SER A 306 1.58 -10.85 14.91
C SER A 306 1.42 -11.38 16.34
N LYS A 307 0.63 -12.42 16.55
CA LYS A 307 0.47 -13.05 17.86
C LYS A 307 1.81 -13.61 18.36
N GLU A 308 2.50 -14.40 17.56
CA GLU A 308 3.82 -14.97 17.92
C GLU A 308 4.85 -13.88 18.22
N ILE A 309 4.89 -12.81 17.40
CA ILE A 309 5.82 -11.70 17.61
C ILE A 309 5.48 -10.93 18.89
N ILE A 310 4.21 -10.65 19.16
CA ILE A 310 3.77 -9.93 20.36
C ILE A 310 4.10 -10.76 21.61
N GLU A 311 3.85 -12.06 21.60
CA GLU A 311 4.13 -12.95 22.73
C GLU A 311 5.63 -13.11 23.02
N LYS A 312 6.48 -12.98 21.96
CA LYS A 312 7.92 -13.21 22.11
C LYS A 312 8.76 -11.97 22.35
N TYR A 313 8.33 -10.80 21.84
CA TYR A 313 9.18 -9.61 21.76
C TYR A 313 8.57 -8.34 22.34
N LEU A 314 7.31 -8.34 22.69
CA LEU A 314 6.58 -7.19 23.25
C LEU A 314 5.85 -7.54 24.55
#